data_bf35f91b939a8a0895aa4995ddedba4f
#
_entry.id   bf35f91b939a8a0895aa4995ddedba4f
#
_cell.length_a   1.000
_cell.length_b   1.000
_cell.length_c   1.000
_cell.angle_alpha   90.00
_cell.angle_beta   90.00
_cell.angle_gamma   90.00
#
_symmetry.space_group_name_H-M   'P 1'
#
loop_
_entity.id
_entity.type
_entity.pdbx_description
1 polymer ?
#
loop_
_entity_poly.entity_id
_entity_poly.type
_entity_poly.pdbx_seq_one_letter_code
_entity_poly.pdbx_strand_id
1 'polypeptide(L)'
;VVDGVGALPFDPAADIRFLPGRVLPYHTNALTITAYCAAGDAVLRRTYYSVGGGFVMEDAGEPGAPSIRALATAASAEMHATPAPYPFSSGAELLEVCEREGLRVSEVVMANEVSARPRAEVLAYLDRLRETMTACIEAGLAADGTLPGGLGVRRRAKALHERLLAQSTGPAAAFTMADPLRGMDWVDLFALAVNEENAAGRRVVTAPTNGAAGIVPAVLAYYERFIPGADDDG
;
A
#
# COMPACT_ATOMS: atom_id res chain seq x y z
N VAL A 1 -2.59 3.07 20.83
CA VAL A 1 -3.69 2.56 21.68
C VAL A 1 -4.05 1.19 21.13
N VAL A 2 -4.01 0.18 22.01
CA VAL A 2 -4.46 -1.19 21.66
C VAL A 2 -5.85 -1.36 22.25
N ASP A 3 -6.82 -1.79 21.44
CA ASP A 3 -8.19 -1.98 21.88
C ASP A 3 -8.26 -2.86 23.15
N GLY A 4 -8.90 -2.35 24.19
CA GLY A 4 -9.06 -3.00 25.49
C GLY A 4 -7.87 -2.92 26.45
N VAL A 5 -6.72 -2.37 26.04
CA VAL A 5 -5.50 -2.33 26.87
C VAL A 5 -5.07 -0.89 27.23
N GLY A 6 -5.61 0.12 26.55
CA GLY A 6 -5.22 1.51 26.74
C GLY A 6 -3.92 1.89 26.02
N ALA A 7 -3.30 3.00 26.43
CA ALA A 7 -2.03 3.47 25.87
C ALA A 7 -0.86 2.71 26.50
N LEU A 8 -0.04 2.06 25.66
CA LEU A 8 1.24 1.51 26.08
C LEU A 8 2.35 2.54 25.83
N PRO A 9 3.29 2.70 26.79
CA PRO A 9 4.48 3.49 26.52
C PRO A 9 5.30 2.82 25.41
N PHE A 10 5.63 3.57 24.37
CA PHE A 10 6.42 3.10 23.24
C PHE A 10 7.23 4.26 22.66
N ASP A 11 8.54 4.15 22.72
CA ASP A 11 9.47 5.08 22.09
C ASP A 11 10.15 4.41 20.89
N PRO A 12 9.83 4.81 19.66
CA PRO A 12 10.40 4.20 18.46
C PRO A 12 11.94 4.22 18.44
N ALA A 13 12.57 5.22 19.03
CA ALA A 13 14.03 5.34 19.06
C ALA A 13 14.69 4.34 20.01
N ALA A 14 14.01 3.98 21.11
CA ALA A 14 14.51 3.07 22.13
C ALA A 14 13.99 1.64 21.93
N ASP A 15 12.73 1.49 21.52
CA ASP A 15 12.02 0.21 21.52
C ASP A 15 12.12 -0.55 20.19
N ILE A 16 12.49 0.13 19.07
CA ILE A 16 12.75 -0.53 17.79
C ILE A 16 14.24 -0.80 17.65
N ARG A 17 14.59 -2.07 17.50
CA ARG A 17 15.97 -2.52 17.25
C ARG A 17 16.10 -3.12 15.85
N PHE A 18 16.87 -2.47 15.00
CA PHE A 18 17.26 -3.03 13.72
C PHE A 18 18.47 -3.96 13.88
N LEU A 19 18.38 -5.17 13.36
CA LEU A 19 19.42 -6.20 13.45
C LEU A 19 19.86 -6.61 12.02
N PRO A 20 20.57 -5.74 11.27
CA PRO A 20 20.84 -5.94 9.85
C PRO A 20 21.70 -7.18 9.52
N GLY A 21 22.45 -7.67 10.48
CA GLY A 21 23.26 -8.88 10.30
C GLY A 21 22.56 -10.19 10.71
N ARG A 22 21.29 -10.13 11.12
CA ARG A 22 20.56 -11.30 11.63
C ARG A 22 19.41 -11.66 10.69
N VAL A 23 19.50 -12.85 10.12
CA VAL A 23 18.45 -13.43 9.27
C VAL A 23 17.81 -14.59 10.05
N LEU A 24 16.46 -14.61 10.08
CA LEU A 24 15.73 -15.73 10.68
C LEU A 24 15.56 -16.86 9.65
N PRO A 25 15.52 -18.14 10.09
CA PRO A 25 15.57 -19.28 9.18
C PRO A 25 14.41 -19.36 8.18
N TYR A 26 13.20 -18.90 8.57
CA TYR A 26 12.02 -19.01 7.73
C TYR A 26 11.98 -17.96 6.61
N HIS A 27 12.29 -16.70 6.92
CA HIS A 27 12.28 -15.61 5.94
C HIS A 27 13.16 -14.43 6.39
N THR A 28 13.75 -13.70 5.42
CA THR A 28 14.63 -12.58 5.69
C THR A 28 13.91 -11.35 6.26
N ASN A 29 12.68 -11.08 5.79
CA ASN A 29 11.87 -9.98 6.29
C ASN A 29 11.08 -10.43 7.51
N ALA A 30 11.59 -10.15 8.68
CA ALA A 30 11.02 -10.59 9.95
C ALA A 30 10.96 -9.45 10.97
N LEU A 31 9.93 -9.49 11.81
CA LEU A 31 9.72 -8.61 12.94
C LEU A 31 9.36 -9.45 14.16
N THR A 32 10.09 -9.29 15.27
CA THR A 32 9.71 -9.90 16.53
C THR A 32 9.20 -8.83 17.50
N ILE A 33 7.99 -9.00 18.00
CA ILE A 33 7.39 -8.16 19.04
C ILE A 33 7.50 -8.88 20.37
N THR A 34 8.01 -8.17 21.39
CA THR A 34 8.09 -8.67 22.75
C THR A 34 7.38 -7.68 23.69
N ALA A 35 6.41 -8.17 24.45
CA ALA A 35 5.79 -7.39 25.51
C ALA A 35 6.39 -7.78 26.86
N TYR A 36 6.61 -6.79 27.69
CA TYR A 36 7.18 -6.94 29.03
C TYR A 36 6.17 -6.52 30.09
N CYS A 37 6.15 -7.21 31.23
CA CYS A 37 5.41 -6.75 32.41
C CYS A 37 6.16 -5.61 33.14
N ALA A 38 5.51 -5.02 34.13
CA ALA A 38 6.12 -3.94 34.92
C ALA A 38 7.41 -4.37 35.70
N ALA A 39 7.58 -5.67 35.94
CA ALA A 39 8.80 -6.23 36.55
C ALA A 39 9.96 -6.43 35.55
N GLY A 40 9.70 -6.23 34.23
CA GLY A 40 10.70 -6.39 33.20
C GLY A 40 10.75 -7.79 32.59
N ASP A 41 9.87 -8.71 33.00
CA ASP A 41 9.80 -10.06 32.44
C ASP A 41 9.01 -10.05 31.11
N ALA A 42 9.49 -10.80 30.11
CA ALA A 42 8.80 -10.97 28.85
C ALA A 42 7.54 -11.84 29.05
N VAL A 43 6.36 -11.26 28.80
CA VAL A 43 5.07 -11.93 28.95
C VAL A 43 4.49 -12.41 27.63
N LEU A 44 4.96 -11.85 26.51
CA LEU A 44 4.58 -12.26 25.17
C LEU A 44 5.76 -12.08 24.22
N ARG A 45 5.95 -13.05 23.33
CA ARG A 45 6.87 -12.92 22.21
C ARG A 45 6.24 -13.55 20.97
N ARG A 46 6.18 -12.80 19.87
CA ARG A 46 5.68 -13.27 18.57
C ARG A 46 6.59 -12.80 17.46
N THR A 47 6.83 -13.65 16.51
CA THR A 47 7.59 -13.31 15.30
C THR A 47 6.67 -13.35 14.09
N TYR A 48 6.77 -12.32 13.27
CA TYR A 48 6.00 -12.16 12.06
C TYR A 48 6.96 -12.07 10.88
N TYR A 49 6.54 -12.64 9.74
CA TYR A 49 7.31 -12.65 8.51
C TYR A 49 6.48 -12.05 7.39
N SER A 50 7.01 -11.02 6.71
CA SER A 50 6.43 -10.49 5.48
C SER A 50 7.00 -11.29 4.31
N VAL A 51 6.18 -12.15 3.72
CA VAL A 51 6.62 -13.11 2.69
C VAL A 51 6.31 -12.63 1.26
N GLY A 52 5.86 -11.39 1.12
CA GLY A 52 5.46 -10.78 -0.15
C GLY A 52 3.95 -10.92 -0.42
N GLY A 53 3.47 -10.21 -1.44
CA GLY A 53 2.05 -10.21 -1.81
C GLY A 53 1.08 -9.68 -0.75
N GLY A 54 1.60 -8.97 0.27
CA GLY A 54 0.81 -8.52 1.43
C GLY A 54 0.56 -9.61 2.48
N PHE A 55 1.09 -10.83 2.26
CA PHE A 55 0.91 -11.92 3.20
C PHE A 55 1.88 -11.82 4.38
N VAL A 56 1.33 -12.04 5.57
CA VAL A 56 2.08 -12.11 6.83
C VAL A 56 1.93 -13.50 7.43
N MET A 57 3.06 -14.11 7.77
CA MET A 57 3.11 -15.35 8.50
C MET A 57 3.46 -15.06 9.95
N GLU A 58 2.82 -15.75 10.88
CA GLU A 58 3.11 -15.68 12.31
C GLU A 58 3.83 -16.95 12.75
N ASP A 59 4.89 -16.81 13.52
CA ASP A 59 5.48 -17.89 14.30
C ASP A 59 5.04 -17.73 15.76
N ALA A 60 4.13 -18.62 16.16
CA ALA A 60 3.61 -18.72 17.51
C ALA A 60 4.29 -19.85 18.33
N GLY A 61 5.30 -20.51 17.75
CA GLY A 61 6.03 -21.60 18.38
C GLY A 61 7.01 -21.14 19.46
N GLU A 62 7.50 -22.12 20.22
CA GLU A 62 8.56 -21.92 21.19
C GLU A 62 9.95 -21.84 20.51
N PRO A 63 10.96 -21.26 21.17
CA PRO A 63 12.32 -21.25 20.65
C PRO A 63 12.82 -22.67 20.34
N GLY A 64 13.13 -22.94 19.06
CA GLY A 64 13.57 -24.27 18.59
C GLY A 64 12.45 -25.18 18.07
N ALA A 65 11.19 -24.79 18.24
CA ALA A 65 10.02 -25.51 17.71
C ALA A 65 9.05 -24.51 17.03
N PRO A 66 9.41 -23.97 15.84
CA PRO A 66 8.59 -22.98 15.15
C PRO A 66 7.22 -23.54 14.75
N SER A 67 6.18 -22.76 14.94
CA SER A 67 4.81 -23.04 14.48
C SER A 67 4.34 -21.93 13.56
N ILE A 68 4.66 -22.06 12.27
CA ILE A 68 4.37 -21.05 11.27
C ILE A 68 2.96 -21.21 10.72
N ARG A 69 2.17 -20.15 10.78
CA ARG A 69 0.84 -20.10 10.20
C ARG A 69 0.59 -18.77 9.48
N ALA A 70 -0.27 -18.80 8.48
CA ALA A 70 -0.72 -17.56 7.86
C ALA A 70 -1.53 -16.76 8.88
N LEU A 71 -1.23 -15.45 8.97
CA LEU A 71 -2.04 -14.53 9.74
C LEU A 71 -3.28 -14.18 8.90
N ALA A 72 -4.35 -14.95 9.08
CA ALA A 72 -5.61 -14.66 8.46
C ALA A 72 -6.18 -13.36 9.07
N THR A 73 -6.38 -12.34 8.24
CA THR A 73 -7.25 -11.24 8.63
C THR A 73 -8.70 -11.73 8.60
N ALA A 74 -9.57 -11.25 9.48
CA ALA A 74 -10.99 -11.62 9.47
C ALA A 74 -11.61 -11.46 8.08
N ALA A 75 -11.26 -10.40 7.35
CA ALA A 75 -11.70 -10.14 5.98
C ALA A 75 -11.25 -11.23 4.97
N SER A 76 -10.05 -11.81 5.12
CA SER A 76 -9.59 -12.87 4.21
C SER A 76 -10.26 -14.22 4.48
N ALA A 77 -10.66 -14.49 5.72
CA ALA A 77 -11.37 -15.72 6.07
C ALA A 77 -12.82 -15.72 5.54
N GLU A 78 -13.50 -14.57 5.58
CA GLU A 78 -14.85 -14.41 5.06
C GLU A 78 -14.91 -14.44 3.52
N MET A 79 -13.92 -13.84 2.84
CA MET A 79 -13.83 -13.85 1.36
C MET A 79 -13.65 -15.26 0.78
N HIS A 80 -13.08 -16.21 1.52
CA HIS A 80 -12.90 -17.59 1.04
C HIS A 80 -14.11 -18.48 1.29
N ALA A 81 -15.11 -18.04 2.04
CA ALA A 81 -16.29 -18.82 2.38
C ALA A 81 -17.37 -18.86 1.27
N THR A 82 -17.40 -17.83 0.40
CA THR A 82 -18.38 -17.74 -0.70
C THR A 82 -17.68 -17.96 -2.03
N PRO A 83 -18.11 -18.95 -2.86
CA PRO A 83 -17.53 -19.14 -4.19
C PRO A 83 -17.76 -17.90 -5.07
N ALA A 84 -16.70 -17.42 -5.70
CA ALA A 84 -16.80 -16.33 -6.66
C ALA A 84 -17.61 -16.77 -7.89
N PRO A 85 -18.55 -15.95 -8.40
CA PRO A 85 -19.31 -16.27 -9.62
C PRO A 85 -18.42 -16.49 -10.85
N TYR A 86 -17.35 -15.74 -10.94
CA TYR A 86 -16.38 -15.78 -12.04
C TYR A 86 -14.97 -16.03 -11.50
N PRO A 87 -14.64 -17.26 -11.08
CA PRO A 87 -13.31 -17.56 -10.57
C PRO A 87 -12.27 -17.50 -11.69
N PHE A 88 -11.09 -16.97 -11.36
CA PHE A 88 -9.91 -16.98 -12.23
C PHE A 88 -8.64 -17.03 -11.39
N SER A 89 -7.59 -17.63 -11.93
CA SER A 89 -6.27 -17.74 -11.29
C SER A 89 -5.16 -17.13 -12.15
N SER A 90 -5.48 -16.72 -13.37
CA SER A 90 -4.53 -16.11 -14.31
C SER A 90 -5.20 -14.99 -15.11
N GLY A 91 -4.36 -14.12 -15.71
CA GLY A 91 -4.85 -13.07 -16.61
C GLY A 91 -5.53 -13.65 -17.86
N ALA A 92 -5.08 -14.78 -18.37
CA ALA A 92 -5.71 -15.46 -19.49
C ALA A 92 -7.13 -15.90 -19.15
N GLU A 93 -7.33 -16.57 -18.02
CA GLU A 93 -8.65 -16.98 -17.54
C GLU A 93 -9.59 -15.78 -17.32
N LEU A 94 -9.07 -14.66 -16.76
CA LEU A 94 -9.86 -13.45 -16.60
C LEU A 94 -10.35 -12.91 -17.97
N LEU A 95 -9.48 -12.88 -18.99
CA LEU A 95 -9.85 -12.44 -20.32
C LEU A 95 -10.87 -13.39 -20.96
N GLU A 96 -10.71 -14.71 -20.82
CA GLU A 96 -11.69 -15.70 -21.28
C GLU A 96 -13.07 -15.51 -20.63
N VAL A 97 -13.10 -15.19 -19.32
CA VAL A 97 -14.35 -14.84 -18.63
C VAL A 97 -14.96 -13.58 -19.23
N CYS A 98 -14.17 -12.53 -19.43
CA CYS A 98 -14.66 -11.27 -20.01
C CYS A 98 -15.25 -11.49 -21.41
N GLU A 99 -14.58 -12.25 -22.27
CA GLU A 99 -15.04 -12.55 -23.63
C GLU A 99 -16.31 -13.41 -23.64
N ARG A 100 -16.34 -14.46 -22.83
CA ARG A 100 -17.47 -15.38 -22.75
C ARG A 100 -18.76 -14.71 -22.25
N GLU A 101 -18.62 -13.87 -21.20
CA GLU A 101 -19.75 -13.22 -20.55
C GLU A 101 -20.08 -11.84 -21.14
N GLY A 102 -19.23 -11.30 -22.01
CA GLY A 102 -19.37 -9.95 -22.54
C GLY A 102 -19.19 -8.85 -21.48
N LEU A 103 -18.40 -9.11 -20.44
CA LEU A 103 -18.17 -8.23 -19.30
C LEU A 103 -16.80 -7.55 -19.38
N ARG A 104 -16.73 -6.34 -18.85
CA ARG A 104 -15.43 -5.68 -18.58
C ARG A 104 -14.76 -6.31 -17.35
N VAL A 105 -13.44 -6.17 -17.25
CA VAL A 105 -12.67 -6.63 -16.08
C VAL A 105 -13.25 -6.10 -14.77
N SER A 106 -13.62 -4.82 -14.73
CA SER A 106 -14.23 -4.18 -13.54
C SER A 106 -15.58 -4.80 -13.17
N GLU A 107 -16.36 -5.23 -14.14
CA GLU A 107 -17.66 -5.87 -13.90
C GLU A 107 -17.50 -7.29 -13.37
N VAL A 108 -16.52 -8.06 -13.88
CA VAL A 108 -16.15 -9.38 -13.35
C VAL A 108 -15.69 -9.26 -11.90
N VAL A 109 -14.78 -8.33 -11.60
CA VAL A 109 -14.29 -8.11 -10.24
C VAL A 109 -15.41 -7.67 -9.32
N MET A 110 -16.26 -6.72 -9.76
CA MET A 110 -17.41 -6.27 -8.96
C MET A 110 -18.39 -7.41 -8.66
N ALA A 111 -18.68 -8.26 -9.64
CA ALA A 111 -19.56 -9.41 -9.45
C ALA A 111 -19.00 -10.40 -8.41
N ASN A 112 -17.70 -10.65 -8.44
CA ASN A 112 -17.03 -11.49 -7.46
C ASN A 112 -17.07 -10.87 -6.05
N GLU A 113 -16.83 -9.58 -5.92
CA GLU A 113 -16.86 -8.87 -4.64
C GLU A 113 -18.27 -8.84 -4.02
N VAL A 114 -19.32 -8.59 -4.83
CA VAL A 114 -20.70 -8.51 -4.33
C VAL A 114 -21.30 -9.87 -3.99
N SER A 115 -20.66 -10.96 -4.34
CA SER A 115 -21.07 -12.30 -3.88
C SER A 115 -20.81 -12.51 -2.38
N ALA A 116 -19.83 -11.81 -1.82
CA ALA A 116 -19.41 -11.94 -0.42
C ALA A 116 -19.91 -10.79 0.47
N ARG A 117 -20.23 -9.61 -0.10
CA ARG A 117 -20.63 -8.41 0.66
C ARG A 117 -21.53 -7.48 -0.17
N PRO A 118 -22.39 -6.67 0.46
CA PRO A 118 -23.24 -5.72 -0.25
C PRO A 118 -22.46 -4.76 -1.14
N ARG A 119 -22.99 -4.44 -2.33
CA ARG A 119 -22.36 -3.49 -3.27
C ARG A 119 -21.99 -2.16 -2.61
N ALA A 120 -22.84 -1.62 -1.75
CA ALA A 120 -22.57 -0.37 -1.05
C ALA A 120 -21.30 -0.45 -0.18
N GLU A 121 -21.03 -1.59 0.44
CA GLU A 121 -19.81 -1.80 1.22
C GLU A 121 -18.57 -1.89 0.32
N VAL A 122 -18.70 -2.54 -0.85
CA VAL A 122 -17.62 -2.59 -1.85
C VAL A 122 -17.25 -1.19 -2.30
N LEU A 123 -18.23 -0.38 -2.70
CA LEU A 123 -18.01 1.00 -3.12
C LEU A 123 -17.40 1.85 -2.01
N ALA A 124 -17.98 1.83 -0.80
CA ALA A 124 -17.43 2.55 0.33
C ALA A 124 -16.00 2.12 0.70
N TYR A 125 -15.64 0.87 0.44
CA TYR A 125 -14.26 0.40 0.59
C TYR A 125 -13.33 0.98 -0.48
N LEU A 126 -13.75 0.99 -1.76
CA LEU A 126 -12.99 1.59 -2.85
C LEU A 126 -12.78 3.09 -2.64
N ASP A 127 -13.82 3.83 -2.18
CA ASP A 127 -13.70 5.24 -1.84
C ASP A 127 -12.64 5.49 -0.76
N ARG A 128 -12.65 4.69 0.30
CA ARG A 128 -11.61 4.78 1.35
C ARG A 128 -10.20 4.50 0.81
N LEU A 129 -10.05 3.58 -0.15
CA LEU A 129 -8.75 3.34 -0.79
C LEU A 129 -8.34 4.56 -1.61
N ARG A 130 -9.22 5.13 -2.43
CA ARG A 130 -8.99 6.33 -3.23
C ARG A 130 -8.58 7.51 -2.34
N GLU A 131 -9.37 7.82 -1.30
CA GLU A 131 -9.06 8.87 -0.34
C GLU A 131 -7.68 8.67 0.33
N THR A 132 -7.35 7.43 0.71
CA THR A 132 -6.06 7.11 1.33
C THR A 132 -4.90 7.31 0.34
N MET A 133 -5.08 6.92 -0.93
CA MET A 133 -4.10 7.13 -1.99
C MET A 133 -3.87 8.62 -2.25
N THR A 134 -4.94 9.41 -2.37
CA THR A 134 -4.88 10.85 -2.57
C THR A 134 -4.16 11.55 -1.41
N ALA A 135 -4.57 11.25 -0.17
CA ALA A 135 -3.94 11.82 1.02
C ALA A 135 -2.45 11.44 1.13
N CYS A 136 -2.07 10.23 0.71
CA CYS A 136 -0.67 9.81 0.66
C CYS A 136 0.14 10.63 -0.35
N ILE A 137 -0.39 10.84 -1.56
CA ILE A 137 0.26 11.71 -2.58
C ILE A 137 0.44 13.12 -2.03
N GLU A 138 -0.63 13.72 -1.51
CA GLU A 138 -0.59 15.09 -0.96
C GLU A 138 0.45 15.23 0.17
N ALA A 139 0.50 14.27 1.08
CA ALA A 139 1.49 14.24 2.14
C ALA A 139 2.93 14.17 1.59
N GLY A 140 3.17 13.32 0.58
CA GLY A 140 4.48 13.19 -0.07
C GLY A 140 4.90 14.44 -0.84
N LEU A 141 3.96 15.11 -1.50
CA LEU A 141 4.22 16.38 -2.21
C LEU A 141 4.53 17.54 -1.26
N ALA A 142 4.01 17.51 -0.04
CA ALA A 142 4.27 18.52 0.98
C ALA A 142 5.53 18.26 1.81
N ALA A 143 5.93 16.99 1.93
CA ALA A 143 7.01 16.58 2.82
C ALA A 143 8.41 16.91 2.28
N ASP A 144 9.31 17.32 3.17
CA ASP A 144 10.71 17.63 2.89
C ASP A 144 11.63 16.87 3.85
N GLY A 145 12.94 17.02 3.67
CA GLY A 145 13.97 16.47 4.54
C GLY A 145 14.61 15.19 4.02
N THR A 146 15.04 14.34 4.94
CA THR A 146 15.75 13.08 4.65
C THR A 146 14.91 11.90 5.09
N LEU A 147 14.85 10.88 4.25
CA LEU A 147 14.18 9.63 4.56
C LEU A 147 14.92 8.88 5.67
N PRO A 148 14.20 8.16 6.54
CA PRO A 148 14.83 7.38 7.60
C PRO A 148 15.71 6.27 7.03
N GLY A 149 16.71 5.85 7.81
CA GLY A 149 17.68 4.82 7.43
C GLY A 149 19.08 5.34 7.22
N GLY A 150 20.05 4.44 7.05
CA GLY A 150 21.48 4.76 7.00
C GLY A 150 21.99 5.37 5.70
N LEU A 151 21.15 5.46 4.65
CA LEU A 151 21.58 5.92 3.32
C LEU A 151 21.51 7.44 3.15
N GLY A 152 20.86 8.18 4.06
CA GLY A 152 20.75 9.64 3.99
C GLY A 152 20.03 10.15 2.74
N VAL A 153 19.05 9.42 2.21
CA VAL A 153 18.31 9.75 0.99
C VAL A 153 17.42 10.97 1.21
N ARG A 154 17.66 12.04 0.45
CA ARG A 154 16.80 13.23 0.52
C ARG A 154 15.50 13.02 -0.23
N ARG A 155 14.40 13.58 0.31
CA ARG A 155 13.12 13.66 -0.40
C ARG A 155 13.24 14.57 -1.61
N ARG A 156 12.57 14.21 -2.70
CA ARG A 156 12.63 14.88 -4.00
C ARG A 156 11.27 15.28 -4.55
N ALA A 157 10.18 14.64 -4.06
CA ALA A 157 8.84 14.83 -4.59
C ALA A 157 8.40 16.30 -4.52
N LYS A 158 8.60 16.98 -3.39
CA LYS A 158 8.25 18.38 -3.20
C LYS A 158 8.96 19.31 -4.21
N ALA A 159 10.28 19.20 -4.34
CA ALA A 159 11.05 20.03 -5.26
C ALA A 159 10.68 19.76 -6.72
N LEU A 160 10.38 18.51 -7.09
CA LEU A 160 9.89 18.15 -8.41
C LEU A 160 8.51 18.78 -8.67
N HIS A 161 7.60 18.70 -7.69
CA HIS A 161 6.27 19.31 -7.77
C HIS A 161 6.33 20.82 -8.01
N GLU A 162 7.11 21.53 -7.19
CA GLU A 162 7.31 22.98 -7.34
C GLU A 162 7.86 23.34 -8.72
N ARG A 163 8.81 22.56 -9.25
CA ARG A 163 9.35 22.74 -10.60
C ARG A 163 8.29 22.53 -11.68
N LEU A 164 7.49 21.47 -11.61
CA LEU A 164 6.44 21.20 -12.59
C LEU A 164 5.33 22.25 -12.56
N LEU A 165 4.96 22.74 -11.39
CA LEU A 165 4.02 23.86 -11.25
C LEU A 165 4.58 25.14 -11.89
N ALA A 166 5.83 25.49 -11.61
CA ALA A 166 6.48 26.67 -12.20
C ALA A 166 6.54 26.59 -13.73
N GLN A 167 6.78 25.43 -14.30
CA GLN A 167 6.75 25.19 -15.75
C GLN A 167 5.35 25.23 -16.34
N SER A 168 4.31 25.03 -15.54
CA SER A 168 2.89 25.06 -15.99
C SER A 168 2.31 26.47 -16.03
N THR A 169 3.03 27.45 -15.51
CA THR A 169 2.64 28.86 -15.44
C THR A 169 3.68 29.72 -16.16
N GLY A 170 3.24 30.82 -16.80
CA GLY A 170 4.12 31.77 -17.47
C GLY A 170 4.34 31.49 -18.98
N PRO A 171 5.24 32.23 -19.63
CA PRO A 171 5.47 32.20 -21.10
C PRO A 171 5.92 30.84 -21.63
N ALA A 172 6.56 30.02 -20.80
CA ALA A 172 6.99 28.67 -21.15
C ALA A 172 5.84 27.63 -21.12
N ALA A 173 4.69 27.96 -20.52
CA ALA A 173 3.58 27.03 -20.33
C ALA A 173 3.02 26.48 -21.65
N ALA A 174 2.88 27.35 -22.66
CA ALA A 174 2.37 26.95 -23.96
C ALA A 174 3.32 25.98 -24.69
N PHE A 175 4.63 26.16 -24.56
CA PHE A 175 5.62 25.26 -25.16
C PHE A 175 5.69 23.91 -24.43
N THR A 176 5.62 23.94 -23.10
CA THR A 176 5.65 22.74 -22.27
C THR A 176 4.35 21.93 -22.32
N MET A 177 3.19 22.53 -22.59
CA MET A 177 1.93 21.80 -22.79
C MET A 177 1.91 21.00 -24.11
N ALA A 178 2.77 21.33 -25.07
CA ALA A 178 2.91 20.58 -26.31
C ALA A 178 3.85 19.36 -26.20
N ASP A 179 4.55 19.18 -25.07
CA ASP A 179 5.44 18.04 -24.85
C ASP A 179 4.65 16.81 -24.36
N PRO A 180 4.53 15.75 -25.19
CA PRO A 180 3.79 14.54 -24.82
C PRO A 180 4.44 13.77 -23.66
N LEU A 181 5.72 13.97 -23.37
CA LEU A 181 6.43 13.32 -22.28
C LEU A 181 6.12 13.95 -20.92
N ARG A 182 5.52 15.12 -20.90
CA ARG A 182 5.19 15.81 -19.66
C ARG A 182 4.19 15.07 -18.79
N GLY A 183 3.29 14.30 -19.39
CA GLY A 183 2.41 13.41 -18.65
C GLY A 183 3.17 12.41 -17.78
N MET A 184 4.31 11.93 -18.26
CA MET A 184 5.17 11.00 -17.51
C MET A 184 5.77 11.67 -16.28
N ASP A 185 6.20 12.93 -16.38
CA ASP A 185 6.76 13.65 -15.24
C ASP A 185 5.78 13.76 -14.08
N TRP A 186 4.49 13.91 -14.36
CA TRP A 186 3.45 13.92 -13.33
C TRP A 186 3.19 12.55 -12.73
N VAL A 187 3.14 11.49 -13.54
CA VAL A 187 3.00 10.12 -13.05
C VAL A 187 4.20 9.76 -12.17
N ASP A 188 5.41 10.07 -12.63
CA ASP A 188 6.65 9.84 -11.88
C ASP A 188 6.67 10.62 -10.57
N LEU A 189 6.19 11.87 -10.57
CA LEU A 189 6.06 12.69 -9.37
C LEU A 189 5.12 12.05 -8.35
N PHE A 190 3.93 11.64 -8.77
CA PHE A 190 2.95 11.02 -7.87
C PHE A 190 3.46 9.69 -7.32
N ALA A 191 4.07 8.85 -8.16
CA ALA A 191 4.68 7.60 -7.72
C ALA A 191 5.83 7.83 -6.72
N LEU A 192 6.67 8.84 -6.98
CA LEU A 192 7.76 9.23 -6.07
C LEU A 192 7.22 9.70 -4.71
N ALA A 193 6.16 10.51 -4.70
CA ALA A 193 5.53 11.01 -3.48
C ALA A 193 5.06 9.84 -2.59
N VAL A 194 4.36 8.87 -3.17
CA VAL A 194 3.90 7.67 -2.43
C VAL A 194 5.07 6.81 -1.95
N ASN A 195 6.09 6.60 -2.80
CA ASN A 195 7.25 5.80 -2.41
C ASN A 195 8.07 6.46 -1.30
N GLU A 196 8.17 7.78 -1.27
CA GLU A 196 8.81 8.51 -0.19
C GLU A 196 8.02 8.43 1.12
N GLU A 197 6.68 8.49 1.07
CA GLU A 197 5.83 8.25 2.25
C GLU A 197 5.97 6.81 2.76
N ASN A 198 5.99 5.83 1.87
CA ASN A 198 6.23 4.44 2.24
C ASN A 198 7.60 4.25 2.92
N ALA A 199 8.66 4.82 2.33
CA ALA A 199 10.00 4.76 2.91
C ALA A 199 10.11 5.50 4.26
N ALA A 200 9.26 6.50 4.50
CA ALA A 200 9.17 7.21 5.77
C ALA A 200 8.34 6.48 6.85
N GLY A 201 7.82 5.28 6.55
CA GLY A 201 6.96 4.52 7.46
C GLY A 201 5.55 5.12 7.61
N ARG A 202 5.11 5.91 6.64
CA ARG A 202 3.79 6.53 6.62
C ARG A 202 2.73 5.59 6.03
N ARG A 203 1.47 6.01 6.13
CA ARG A 203 0.35 5.22 5.65
C ARG A 203 0.30 5.20 4.12
N VAL A 204 0.29 3.99 3.55
CA VAL A 204 0.09 3.73 2.11
C VAL A 204 -1.00 2.67 1.92
N VAL A 205 -1.63 2.64 0.76
CA VAL A 205 -2.47 1.50 0.38
C VAL A 205 -1.56 0.36 -0.04
N THR A 206 -1.75 -0.82 0.56
CA THR A 206 -0.91 -1.99 0.30
C THR A 206 -1.15 -2.54 -1.09
N ALA A 207 -0.09 -2.96 -1.76
CA ALA A 207 -0.13 -3.69 -3.03
C ALA A 207 0.88 -4.84 -2.97
N PRO A 208 0.86 -5.79 -3.93
CA PRO A 208 1.77 -6.93 -3.93
C PRO A 208 3.25 -6.56 -3.87
N THR A 209 3.60 -5.37 -4.36
CA THR A 209 4.97 -4.81 -4.31
C THR A 209 4.92 -3.33 -3.96
N ASN A 210 6.01 -2.78 -3.39
CA ASN A 210 6.12 -1.35 -3.11
C ASN A 210 6.03 -0.50 -4.39
N GLY A 211 6.55 -1.02 -5.51
CA GLY A 211 6.41 -0.37 -6.82
C GLY A 211 4.95 -0.22 -7.23
N ALA A 212 4.16 -1.29 -7.13
CA ALA A 212 2.73 -1.26 -7.45
C ALA A 212 1.96 -0.32 -6.50
N ALA A 213 2.32 -0.27 -5.21
CA ALA A 213 1.74 0.65 -4.23
C ALA A 213 1.95 2.13 -4.59
N GLY A 214 3.02 2.46 -5.33
CA GLY A 214 3.26 3.80 -5.87
C GLY A 214 2.59 4.04 -7.21
N ILE A 215 2.63 3.07 -8.12
CA ILE A 215 2.15 3.22 -9.50
C ILE A 215 0.62 3.32 -9.59
N VAL A 216 -0.12 2.48 -8.87
CA VAL A 216 -1.60 2.50 -8.92
C VAL A 216 -2.16 3.88 -8.54
N PRO A 217 -1.80 4.48 -7.37
CA PRO A 217 -2.27 5.81 -7.03
C PRO A 217 -1.76 6.90 -7.98
N ALA A 218 -0.55 6.74 -8.55
CA ALA A 218 -0.01 7.71 -9.49
C ALA A 218 -0.79 7.77 -10.82
N VAL A 219 -1.16 6.61 -11.35
CA VAL A 219 -1.96 6.52 -12.57
C VAL A 219 -3.38 7.04 -12.33
N LEU A 220 -3.98 6.71 -11.18
CA LEU A 220 -5.30 7.22 -10.79
C LEU A 220 -5.28 8.75 -10.67
N ALA A 221 -4.32 9.33 -9.95
CA ALA A 221 -4.18 10.78 -9.79
C ALA A 221 -3.93 11.49 -11.14
N TYR A 222 -3.18 10.84 -12.05
CA TYR A 222 -3.01 11.35 -13.41
C TYR A 222 -4.32 11.35 -14.18
N TYR A 223 -5.08 10.25 -14.11
CA TYR A 223 -6.39 10.14 -14.76
C TYR A 223 -7.35 11.23 -14.28
N GLU A 224 -7.56 11.34 -12.97
CA GLU A 224 -8.45 12.34 -12.37
C GLU A 224 -8.06 13.78 -12.70
N ARG A 225 -6.76 14.06 -12.81
CA ARG A 225 -6.25 15.42 -13.02
C ARG A 225 -6.22 15.87 -14.48
N PHE A 226 -5.95 14.96 -15.42
CA PHE A 226 -5.60 15.32 -16.79
C PHE A 226 -6.53 14.75 -17.87
N ILE A 227 -7.36 13.78 -17.55
CA ILE A 227 -8.28 13.21 -18.51
C ILE A 227 -9.62 13.95 -18.43
N PRO A 228 -10.08 14.60 -19.51
CA PRO A 228 -11.38 15.26 -19.54
C PRO A 228 -12.53 14.27 -19.30
N GLY A 229 -13.43 14.59 -18.39
CA GLY A 229 -14.57 13.75 -18.04
C GLY A 229 -14.24 12.64 -17.05
N ALA A 230 -13.01 12.62 -16.48
CA ALA A 230 -12.70 11.81 -15.32
C ALA A 230 -13.43 12.44 -14.12
N ASP A 231 -14.42 11.74 -13.63
CA ASP A 231 -15.25 12.12 -12.47
C ASP A 231 -15.44 10.92 -11.54
N ASP A 232 -16.19 11.14 -10.46
CA ASP A 232 -16.44 10.10 -9.45
C ASP A 232 -17.28 8.92 -9.97
N ASP A 233 -17.90 9.06 -11.13
CA ASP A 233 -18.76 8.05 -11.76
C ASP A 233 -18.05 7.26 -12.90
N GLY A 234 -16.79 7.64 -13.23
CA GLY A 234 -15.98 7.10 -14.35
C GLY A 234 -15.16 5.84 -14.05
#